data_dec588e0d33ed7b4dd75c9b5fe2a35d4
#
_entry.id   dec588e0d33ed7b4dd75c9b5fe2a35d4
#
_cell.length_a   1.000
_cell.length_b   1.000
_cell.length_c   1.000
_cell.angle_alpha   90.00
_cell.angle_beta   90.00
_cell.angle_gamma   90.00
#
_symmetry.space_group_name_H-M   'P 1'
#
loop_
_entity.id
_entity.type
_entity.pdbx_description
1 polymer ?
#
loop_
_entity_poly.entity_id
_entity_poly.type
_entity_poly.pdbx_seq_one_letter_code
_entity_poly.pdbx_strand_id
1 'polypeptide(L)'
;MSTALGAFCVQIIRFFEELVDTFPEERDIKLGLEAIQGARKINPKLILDLFYEHVYRDAHEFIEQENDDGLVTYAKAKVNSQFNEMSSALLIFDKHWETMADSNRSAIWKYMKVLCVLCAKAKGLAPLTPSASTPTQTPKA
;
A
#
# COMPACT_ATOMS: atom_id res chain seq x y z
N MET A 1 -21.55 -4.23 10.26
CA MET A 1 -21.18 -2.98 9.60
C MET A 1 -19.71 -2.96 9.26
N SER A 2 -19.39 -2.59 8.04
CA SER A 2 -17.99 -2.52 7.58
C SER A 2 -17.38 -1.20 8.04
N THR A 3 -16.16 -1.29 8.56
CA THR A 3 -15.40 -0.10 8.95
C THR A 3 -14.30 0.14 7.92
N ALA A 4 -13.74 1.36 7.93
CA ALA A 4 -12.59 1.65 7.06
C ALA A 4 -11.42 0.74 7.41
N LEU A 5 -11.19 0.47 8.70
CA LEU A 5 -10.14 -0.45 9.12
C LEU A 5 -10.40 -1.86 8.58
N GLY A 6 -11.63 -2.35 8.71
CA GLY A 6 -11.96 -3.69 8.20
C GLY A 6 -11.78 -3.78 6.69
N ALA A 7 -12.25 -2.77 5.96
CA ALA A 7 -12.09 -2.72 4.51
C ALA A 7 -10.60 -2.66 4.12
N PHE A 8 -9.80 -1.88 4.87
CA PHE A 8 -8.36 -1.80 4.62
C PHE A 8 -7.71 -3.17 4.78
N CYS A 9 -8.04 -3.89 5.86
CA CYS A 9 -7.45 -5.20 6.11
C CYS A 9 -7.80 -6.21 5.00
N VAL A 10 -9.05 -6.19 4.53
CA VAL A 10 -9.45 -7.06 3.42
C VAL A 10 -8.62 -6.75 2.17
N GLN A 11 -8.46 -5.47 1.85
CA GLN A 11 -7.75 -5.07 0.64
C GLN A 11 -6.26 -5.35 0.70
N ILE A 12 -5.62 -5.11 1.84
CA ILE A 12 -4.18 -5.35 1.95
C ILE A 12 -3.88 -6.85 1.85
N ILE A 13 -4.73 -7.69 2.42
CA ILE A 13 -4.55 -9.13 2.32
C ILE A 13 -4.73 -9.59 0.86
N ARG A 14 -5.75 -9.09 0.18
CA ARG A 14 -5.96 -9.41 -1.24
C ARG A 14 -4.77 -8.97 -2.09
N PHE A 15 -4.24 -7.79 -1.81
CA PHE A 15 -3.09 -7.29 -2.54
C PHE A 15 -1.89 -8.23 -2.38
N PHE A 16 -1.59 -8.62 -1.13
CA PHE A 16 -0.49 -9.54 -0.89
C PHE A 16 -0.74 -10.92 -1.53
N GLU A 17 -2.00 -11.40 -1.51
CA GLU A 17 -2.32 -12.66 -2.18
C GLU A 17 -2.06 -12.60 -3.67
N GLU A 18 -2.42 -11.49 -4.31
CA GLU A 18 -2.15 -11.28 -5.73
C GLU A 18 -0.65 -11.24 -6.01
N LEU A 19 0.11 -10.59 -5.13
CA LEU A 19 1.56 -10.52 -5.29
C LEU A 19 2.20 -11.90 -5.14
N VAL A 20 1.73 -12.71 -4.19
CA VAL A 20 2.23 -14.07 -4.01
C VAL A 20 1.93 -14.92 -5.24
N ASP A 21 0.74 -14.79 -5.80
CA ASP A 21 0.37 -15.53 -7.00
C ASP A 21 1.17 -15.12 -8.22
N THR A 22 1.46 -13.82 -8.34
CA THR A 22 2.19 -13.29 -9.49
C THR A 22 3.70 -13.53 -9.37
N PHE A 23 4.23 -13.49 -8.14
CA PHE A 23 5.66 -13.62 -7.87
C PHE A 23 5.91 -14.72 -6.83
N PRO A 24 5.60 -15.98 -7.16
CA PRO A 24 5.71 -17.06 -6.18
C PRO A 24 7.13 -17.32 -5.69
N GLU A 25 8.13 -16.83 -6.42
CA GLU A 25 9.53 -16.95 -6.02
C GLU A 25 9.93 -16.00 -4.88
N GLU A 26 9.09 -14.98 -4.58
CA GLU A 26 9.42 -14.00 -3.56
C GLU A 26 8.94 -14.47 -2.19
N ARG A 27 9.80 -15.16 -1.48
CA ARG A 27 9.48 -15.74 -0.17
C ARG A 27 9.12 -14.68 0.87
N ASP A 28 9.78 -13.54 0.82
CA ASP A 28 9.54 -12.47 1.80
C ASP A 28 8.13 -11.90 1.70
N ILE A 29 7.56 -11.84 0.50
CA ILE A 29 6.18 -11.40 0.32
C ILE A 29 5.22 -12.42 0.91
N LYS A 30 5.50 -13.72 0.70
CA LYS A 30 4.69 -14.79 1.26
C LYS A 30 4.71 -14.76 2.78
N LEU A 31 5.89 -14.57 3.37
CA LEU A 31 6.02 -14.44 4.82
C LEU A 31 5.30 -13.21 5.33
N GLY A 32 5.37 -12.11 4.58
CA GLY A 32 4.63 -10.89 4.91
C GLY A 32 3.13 -11.13 4.93
N LEU A 33 2.61 -11.86 3.94
CA LEU A 33 1.19 -12.20 3.90
C LEU A 33 0.78 -12.99 5.14
N GLU A 34 1.56 -14.01 5.50
CA GLU A 34 1.26 -14.83 6.67
C GLU A 34 1.25 -13.99 7.95
N ALA A 35 2.22 -13.09 8.08
CA ALA A 35 2.29 -12.21 9.26
C ALA A 35 1.10 -11.26 9.33
N ILE A 36 0.69 -10.71 8.18
CA ILE A 36 -0.46 -9.79 8.12
C ILE A 36 -1.74 -10.54 8.45
N GLN A 37 -1.93 -11.75 7.92
CA GLN A 37 -3.10 -12.56 8.24
C GLN A 37 -3.17 -12.87 9.74
N GLY A 38 -2.04 -13.20 10.35
CA GLY A 38 -1.97 -13.44 11.78
C GLY A 38 -2.29 -12.19 12.60
N ALA A 39 -1.70 -11.06 12.20
CA ALA A 39 -1.93 -9.80 12.89
C ALA A 39 -3.39 -9.36 12.83
N ARG A 40 -4.07 -9.63 11.71
CA ARG A 40 -5.48 -9.28 11.56
C ARG A 40 -6.35 -9.90 12.65
N LYS A 41 -6.02 -11.12 13.05
CA LYS A 41 -6.79 -11.84 14.07
C LYS A 41 -6.56 -11.28 15.47
N ILE A 42 -5.38 -10.74 15.72
CA ILE A 42 -4.98 -10.30 17.07
C ILE A 42 -5.12 -8.79 17.23
N ASN A 43 -4.60 -8.04 16.25
CA ASN A 43 -4.57 -6.58 16.32
C ASN A 43 -4.60 -5.99 14.90
N PRO A 44 -5.78 -5.87 14.29
CA PRO A 44 -5.87 -5.35 12.92
C PRO A 44 -5.35 -3.94 12.77
N LYS A 45 -5.38 -3.13 13.82
CA LYS A 45 -4.87 -1.77 13.76
C LYS A 45 -3.37 -1.74 13.51
N LEU A 46 -2.65 -2.77 13.95
CA LEU A 46 -1.22 -2.85 13.69
C LEU A 46 -0.92 -2.88 12.19
N ILE A 47 -1.75 -3.56 11.41
CA ILE A 47 -1.57 -3.62 9.96
C ILE A 47 -1.69 -2.22 9.37
N LEU A 48 -2.70 -1.47 9.80
CA LEU A 48 -2.92 -0.11 9.35
C LEU A 48 -1.75 0.79 9.71
N ASP A 49 -1.26 0.68 10.95
CA ASP A 49 -0.15 1.50 11.42
C ASP A 49 1.13 1.21 10.63
N LEU A 50 1.39 -0.05 10.32
CA LEU A 50 2.57 -0.43 9.53
C LEU A 50 2.47 0.12 8.11
N PHE A 51 1.30 0.04 7.50
CA PHE A 51 1.12 0.58 6.16
C PHE A 51 1.29 2.10 6.16
N TYR A 52 0.69 2.77 7.14
CA TYR A 52 0.82 4.21 7.26
C TYR A 52 2.28 4.62 7.39
N GLU A 53 3.01 4.00 8.31
CA GLU A 53 4.37 4.39 8.62
C GLU A 53 5.35 4.06 7.50
N HIS A 54 5.19 2.91 6.85
CA HIS A 54 6.18 2.41 5.89
C HIS A 54 5.81 2.65 4.43
N VAL A 55 4.57 2.99 4.14
CA VAL A 55 4.13 3.22 2.77
C VAL A 55 3.43 4.56 2.60
N TYR A 56 2.36 4.78 3.37
CA TYR A 56 1.51 5.95 3.15
C TYR A 56 2.24 7.27 3.37
N ARG A 57 2.85 7.43 4.52
CA ARG A 57 3.38 8.72 4.95
C ARG A 57 4.35 9.33 3.94
N ASP A 58 5.24 8.52 3.39
CA ASP A 58 6.29 9.02 2.51
C ASP A 58 6.04 8.75 1.03
N ALA A 59 5.11 7.87 0.68
CA ALA A 59 4.95 7.43 -0.70
C ALA A 59 3.58 7.67 -1.31
N HIS A 60 2.59 8.15 -0.55
CA HIS A 60 1.23 8.27 -1.09
C HIS A 60 1.15 9.22 -2.30
N GLU A 61 1.96 10.26 -2.34
CA GLU A 61 1.96 11.18 -3.48
C GLU A 61 2.45 10.50 -4.75
N PHE A 62 3.50 9.68 -4.63
CA PHE A 62 3.97 8.90 -5.78
C PHE A 62 2.90 7.96 -6.28
N ILE A 63 2.16 7.34 -5.35
CA ILE A 63 1.09 6.40 -5.68
C ILE A 63 -0.06 7.12 -6.39
N GLU A 64 -0.48 8.26 -5.87
CA GLU A 64 -1.57 9.02 -6.48
C GLU A 64 -1.24 9.47 -7.90
N GLN A 65 0.00 9.84 -8.13
CA GLN A 65 0.46 10.34 -9.42
C GLN A 65 0.94 9.23 -10.35
N GLU A 66 0.95 7.98 -9.87
CA GLU A 66 1.54 6.84 -10.59
C GLU A 66 2.96 7.17 -11.06
N ASN A 67 3.73 7.75 -10.13
CA ASN A 67 5.10 8.16 -10.40
C ASN A 67 6.05 6.98 -10.22
N ASP A 68 6.35 6.29 -11.32
CA ASP A 68 7.20 5.11 -11.32
C ASP A 68 8.56 5.39 -10.68
N ASP A 69 9.24 6.42 -11.16
CA ASP A 69 10.60 6.71 -10.71
C ASP A 69 10.64 7.04 -9.22
N GLY A 70 9.67 7.84 -8.76
CA GLY A 70 9.58 8.21 -7.35
C GLY A 70 9.35 6.99 -6.48
N LEU A 71 8.40 6.14 -6.86
CA LEU A 71 8.07 4.98 -6.06
C LEU A 71 9.18 3.93 -6.09
N VAL A 72 9.79 3.70 -7.24
CA VAL A 72 10.91 2.76 -7.35
C VAL A 72 12.07 3.22 -6.47
N THR A 73 12.43 4.51 -6.51
CA THR A 73 13.51 5.06 -5.67
C THR A 73 13.18 4.89 -4.19
N TYR A 74 11.94 5.21 -3.81
CA TYR A 74 11.50 5.05 -2.43
C TYR A 74 11.59 3.58 -2.00
N ALA A 75 11.10 2.67 -2.85
CA ALA A 75 11.06 1.23 -2.54
C ALA A 75 12.47 0.68 -2.33
N LYS A 76 13.40 1.03 -3.20
CA LYS A 76 14.79 0.58 -3.07
C LYS A 76 15.41 1.04 -1.75
N ALA A 77 15.22 2.29 -1.40
CA ALA A 77 15.75 2.84 -0.16
C ALA A 77 15.13 2.15 1.05
N LYS A 78 13.81 1.91 1.01
CA LYS A 78 13.10 1.31 2.13
C LYS A 78 13.49 -0.15 2.34
N VAL A 79 13.55 -0.93 1.26
CA VAL A 79 13.94 -2.34 1.34
C VAL A 79 15.35 -2.48 1.91
N ASN A 80 16.25 -1.56 1.55
CA ASN A 80 17.63 -1.63 2.01
C ASN A 80 17.83 -1.11 3.43
N SER A 81 16.96 -0.24 3.92
CA SER A 81 17.14 0.39 5.23
C SER A 81 16.24 -0.16 6.32
N GLN A 82 14.99 -0.47 6.01
CA GLN A 82 13.99 -0.90 7.01
C GLN A 82 13.07 -1.96 6.43
N PHE A 83 13.60 -3.18 6.32
CA PHE A 83 12.81 -4.27 5.78
C PHE A 83 11.94 -4.90 6.87
N ASN A 84 10.65 -5.06 6.58
CA ASN A 84 9.70 -5.72 7.48
C ASN A 84 8.57 -6.36 6.67
N GLU A 85 7.59 -6.95 7.35
CA GLU A 85 6.50 -7.67 6.68
C GLU A 85 5.71 -6.78 5.75
N MET A 86 5.47 -5.53 6.11
CA MET A 86 4.70 -4.61 5.28
C MET A 86 5.52 -4.15 4.07
N SER A 87 6.77 -3.77 4.29
CA SER A 87 7.63 -3.28 3.22
C SER A 87 8.04 -4.39 2.25
N SER A 88 7.81 -5.66 2.59
CA SER A 88 8.11 -6.75 1.68
C SER A 88 7.41 -6.60 0.33
N ALA A 89 6.22 -5.99 0.31
CA ALA A 89 5.51 -5.74 -0.95
C ALA A 89 6.26 -4.78 -1.86
N LEU A 90 7.13 -3.94 -1.30
CA LEU A 90 7.92 -3.00 -2.09
C LEU A 90 9.02 -3.68 -2.91
N LEU A 91 9.30 -4.97 -2.62
CA LEU A 91 10.26 -5.73 -3.42
C LEU A 91 9.88 -5.77 -4.90
N ILE A 92 8.59 -5.71 -5.22
CA ILE A 92 8.17 -5.75 -6.61
C ILE A 92 8.65 -4.52 -7.37
N PHE A 93 8.73 -3.37 -6.70
CA PHE A 93 9.24 -2.15 -7.33
C PHE A 93 10.77 -2.19 -7.44
N ASP A 94 11.43 -2.82 -6.48
CA ASP A 94 12.88 -2.95 -6.49
C ASP A 94 13.36 -3.96 -7.54
N LYS A 95 12.66 -5.09 -7.66
CA LYS A 95 13.16 -6.23 -8.45
C LYS A 95 12.42 -6.47 -9.76
N HIS A 96 11.12 -6.17 -9.83
CA HIS A 96 10.28 -6.68 -10.91
C HIS A 96 9.61 -5.61 -11.75
N TRP A 97 9.57 -4.37 -11.27
CA TRP A 97 8.75 -3.33 -11.89
C TRP A 97 9.10 -3.10 -13.37
N GLU A 98 10.38 -3.03 -13.69
CA GLU A 98 10.82 -2.67 -15.04
C GLU A 98 10.45 -3.72 -16.09
N THR A 99 10.39 -4.98 -15.67
CA THR A 99 10.09 -6.08 -16.59
C THR A 99 8.63 -6.52 -16.53
N MET A 100 7.83 -5.84 -15.72
CA MET A 100 6.44 -6.23 -15.50
C MET A 100 5.54 -5.80 -16.64
N ALA A 101 4.55 -6.64 -16.98
CA ALA A 101 3.55 -6.29 -18.00
C ALA A 101 2.70 -5.11 -17.53
N ASP A 102 2.24 -4.30 -18.49
CA ASP A 102 1.42 -3.11 -18.18
C ASP A 102 0.16 -3.46 -17.43
N SER A 103 -0.48 -4.60 -17.74
CA SER A 103 -1.69 -5.01 -17.04
C SER A 103 -1.43 -5.26 -15.56
N ASN A 104 -0.28 -5.84 -15.23
CA ASN A 104 0.10 -6.08 -13.84
C ASN A 104 0.43 -4.77 -13.12
N ARG A 105 1.13 -3.87 -13.79
CA ARG A 105 1.44 -2.55 -13.21
C ARG A 105 0.16 -1.78 -12.93
N SER A 106 -0.79 -1.82 -13.86
CA SER A 106 -2.07 -1.15 -13.71
C SER A 106 -2.85 -1.69 -12.51
N ALA A 107 -2.87 -3.02 -12.34
CA ALA A 107 -3.55 -3.64 -11.21
C ALA A 107 -2.91 -3.23 -9.88
N ILE A 108 -1.58 -3.17 -9.84
CA ILE A 108 -0.85 -2.76 -8.63
C ILE A 108 -1.18 -1.31 -8.28
N TRP A 109 -1.18 -0.40 -9.27
CA TRP A 109 -1.55 0.99 -9.01
C TRP A 109 -2.95 1.09 -8.41
N LYS A 110 -3.91 0.34 -8.95
CA LYS A 110 -5.27 0.35 -8.43
C LYS A 110 -5.34 -0.10 -6.97
N TYR A 111 -4.67 -1.20 -6.65
CA TYR A 111 -4.62 -1.69 -5.27
C TYR A 111 -4.02 -0.64 -4.34
N MET A 112 -2.90 -0.07 -4.73
CA MET A 112 -2.21 0.88 -3.86
C MET A 112 -3.01 2.16 -3.66
N LYS A 113 -3.69 2.63 -4.70
CA LYS A 113 -4.55 3.82 -4.56
C LYS A 113 -5.70 3.56 -3.60
N VAL A 114 -6.36 2.40 -3.73
CA VAL A 114 -7.45 2.03 -2.82
C VAL A 114 -6.94 1.92 -1.38
N LEU A 115 -5.78 1.30 -1.21
CA LEU A 115 -5.19 1.16 0.12
C LEU A 115 -4.89 2.52 0.74
N CYS A 116 -4.39 3.47 -0.04
CA CYS A 116 -4.12 4.82 0.46
C CYS A 116 -5.40 5.53 0.88
N VAL A 117 -6.47 5.40 0.09
CA VAL A 117 -7.76 6.01 0.44
C VAL A 117 -8.31 5.40 1.73
N LEU A 118 -8.29 4.07 1.84
CA LEU A 118 -8.80 3.40 3.03
C LEU A 118 -7.93 3.69 4.25
N CYS A 119 -6.62 3.79 4.07
CA CYS A 119 -5.70 4.16 5.15
C CYS A 119 -6.04 5.56 5.67
N ALA A 120 -6.21 6.53 4.77
CA ALA A 120 -6.55 7.89 5.16
C ALA A 120 -7.86 7.93 5.92
N LYS A 121 -8.88 7.20 5.45
CA LYS A 121 -10.17 7.15 6.14
C LYS A 121 -10.04 6.53 7.53
N ALA A 122 -9.34 5.41 7.62
CA ALA A 122 -9.20 4.70 8.89
C ALA A 122 -8.41 5.50 9.91
N LYS A 123 -7.47 6.33 9.45
CA LYS A 123 -6.65 7.19 10.31
C LYS A 123 -7.32 8.54 10.60
N GLY A 124 -8.44 8.83 9.94
CA GLY A 124 -9.09 10.13 10.11
C GLY A 124 -8.35 11.28 9.46
N LEU A 125 -7.62 11.00 8.39
CA LEU A 125 -6.85 12.00 7.66
C LEU A 125 -7.72 12.69 6.60
N ALA A 126 -7.22 13.81 6.07
CA ALA A 126 -7.91 14.51 4.99
C ALA A 126 -8.02 13.62 3.76
N PRO A 127 -9.11 13.71 3.00
CA PRO A 127 -9.27 12.90 1.79
C PRO A 127 -8.17 13.13 0.78
N LEU A 128 -7.79 12.07 0.09
CA LEU A 128 -6.80 12.13 -0.99
C LEU A 128 -7.47 12.43 -2.33
N THR A 129 -8.31 13.46 -2.41
CA THR A 129 -8.94 13.81 -3.66
C THR A 129 -8.14 14.91 -4.32
N PRO A 130 -7.97 14.83 -5.55
CA PRO A 130 -7.34 15.92 -6.27
C PRO A 130 -8.20 17.16 -6.24
N SER A 131 -8.65 17.47 -5.96
CA SER A 131 -9.45 18.31 -5.92
C SER A 131 -10.04 18.99 -5.67
N ALA A 132 -9.90 18.54 -5.49
CA ALA A 132 -10.37 19.00 -5.28
C ALA A 132 -10.57 19.69 -5.13
N SER A 133 -10.56 19.64 -5.09
CA SER A 133 -10.90 20.19 -4.93
C SER A 133 -11.11 20.80 -4.57
N THR A 134 -11.18 20.85 -4.26
CA THR A 134 -11.55 21.42 -3.78
C THR A 134 -11.67 22.04 -3.26
N PRO A 135 -11.65 22.49 -3.15
CA PRO A 135 -11.91 23.11 -2.44
C PRO A 135 -12.21 23.41 -1.74
N THR A 136 -12.38 23.44 -1.58
CA THR A 136 -12.77 23.69 -0.90
C THR A 136 -12.68 23.63 -0.18
N GLN A 137 -12.68 23.41 -0.03
CA GLN A 137 -12.66 23.36 0.69
C GLN A 137 -12.47 23.52 1.39
N THR A 138 -12.48 23.53 1.53
CA THR A 138 -12.45 23.76 2.30
C THR A 138 -12.57 23.94 2.90
N PRO A 139 -12.58 24.07 3.23
CA PRO A 139 -12.87 24.31 4.01
C PRO A 139 -13.13 24.21 4.58
N LYS A 140 -13.38 24.25 4.82
CA LYS A 140 -13.73 24.27 5.39
C LYS A 140 -13.62 24.28 5.81
N ALA A 141 -13.54 24.27 5.81
CA ALA A 141 -13.54 24.24 6.12
C ALA A 141 -13.54 24.28 6.21
#